data_529d6af2eac28fa5bd8dbbe21a2d5b5d
#
_entry.id   529d6af2eac28fa5bd8dbbe21a2d5b5d
#
_cell.length_a   1.000
_cell.length_b   1.000
_cell.length_c   1.000
_cell.angle_alpha   90.00
_cell.angle_beta   90.00
_cell.angle_gamma   90.00
#
_symmetry.space_group_name_H-M   'P 1'
#
loop_
_entity.id
_entity.type
_entity.pdbx_description
1 polymer ?
#
loop_
_entity_poly.entity_id
_entity_poly.type
_entity_poly.pdbx_seq_one_letter_code
_entity_poly.pdbx_strand_id
1 'polypeptide(L)'
;MRNLVVKTIYVASTLLLTSVPSLGRTESTLFDAIDLTGESGILFWNTEQKIYGFPRLAELYPTRAIGGHQTPLQLPQKLSGLDHFTYDLGGRTYTVDSHMRSQRTAGLLVIHNGEIKVERYGLQHHADAPWVSFSVTKSVVSMLFGAALKDGDITSIDDPISDYLPVFLGSPYTDVSIKNILQMSSGVAWNEDYADPDSNIVNLPAEQEAGFAYMSKLPRVGNPGKVFNYNTGETNIAGAILRKAVGENLSDCAA
;
A
#
# COMPACT_ATOMS: atom_id res chain seq x y z
N MET A 1 19.72 20.72 11.84
CA MET A 1 19.41 20.14 10.51
C MET A 1 18.89 18.73 10.79
N ARG A 2 17.58 18.54 10.68
CA ARG A 2 16.96 17.21 10.78
C ARG A 2 17.02 16.59 9.40
N ASN A 3 17.76 15.52 9.24
CA ASN A 3 17.76 14.70 8.04
C ASN A 3 16.39 13.99 7.96
N LEU A 4 15.58 14.33 6.98
CA LEU A 4 14.40 13.55 6.66
C LEU A 4 14.88 12.24 6.04
N VAL A 5 15.13 11.26 6.87
CA VAL A 5 15.37 9.89 6.42
C VAL A 5 13.99 9.30 6.16
N VAL A 6 13.66 9.05 4.89
CA VAL A 6 12.55 8.16 4.56
C VAL A 6 12.97 6.77 5.05
N LYS A 7 12.64 6.50 6.30
CA LYS A 7 12.90 5.20 6.91
C LYS A 7 11.67 4.32 6.70
N THR A 8 11.85 3.35 5.86
CA THR A 8 11.13 2.07 5.86
C THR A 8 9.68 2.10 5.37
N ILE A 9 9.48 1.68 4.12
CA ILE A 9 8.19 1.23 3.61
C ILE A 9 8.03 -0.24 4.01
N TYR A 10 7.01 -0.57 4.80
CA TYR A 10 6.67 -1.95 5.12
C TYR A 10 5.68 -2.48 4.09
N VAL A 11 6.08 -3.49 3.34
CA VAL A 11 5.19 -4.26 2.48
C VAL A 11 4.83 -5.53 3.25
N ALA A 12 3.60 -5.59 3.74
CA ALA A 12 3.08 -6.80 4.37
C ALA A 12 2.64 -7.77 3.27
N SER A 13 3.42 -8.82 3.03
CA SER A 13 2.96 -9.98 2.28
C SER A 13 2.37 -10.98 3.28
N THR A 14 1.13 -11.37 3.07
CA THR A 14 0.42 -12.37 3.88
C THR A 14 1.12 -13.72 3.73
N LEU A 15 1.80 -14.19 4.77
CA LEU A 15 2.32 -15.55 4.87
C LEU A 15 1.87 -16.18 6.18
N LEU A 16 1.55 -17.46 6.11
CA LEU A 16 1.02 -18.33 7.16
C LEU A 16 1.76 -18.22 8.50
N LEU A 17 0.95 -18.25 9.56
CA LEU A 17 1.34 -18.35 10.95
C LEU A 17 2.16 -19.63 11.23
N THR A 18 3.44 -19.45 11.57
CA THR A 18 4.19 -20.40 12.38
C THR A 18 4.59 -19.68 13.67
N SER A 19 4.38 -20.35 14.79
CA SER A 19 4.60 -19.87 16.15
C SER A 19 6.00 -19.32 16.38
N VAL A 20 6.09 -18.05 16.84
CA VAL A 20 7.33 -17.39 17.28
C VAL A 20 7.40 -17.44 18.80
N PRO A 21 8.56 -17.84 19.40
CA PRO A 21 8.73 -17.86 20.85
C PRO A 21 8.87 -16.42 21.42
N SER A 22 8.28 -16.22 22.58
CA SER A 22 8.22 -14.94 23.31
C SER A 22 9.59 -14.46 23.75
N LEU A 23 9.98 -13.24 23.36
CA LEU A 23 11.08 -12.47 23.97
C LEU A 23 10.52 -11.53 25.04
N GLY A 24 11.26 -11.48 26.14
CA GLY A 24 10.90 -10.95 27.45
C GLY A 24 10.26 -9.54 27.47
N ARG A 25 9.26 -9.46 28.32
CA ARG A 25 8.50 -8.26 28.69
C ARG A 25 9.25 -7.38 29.68
N THR A 26 9.32 -6.08 29.42
CA THR A 26 9.48 -5.06 30.47
C THR A 26 8.63 -3.83 30.14
N GLU A 27 7.90 -3.39 31.16
CA GLU A 27 7.02 -2.23 31.28
C GLU A 27 5.68 -2.27 30.56
N SER A 28 4.67 -2.65 31.37
CA SER A 28 3.24 -2.58 31.10
C SER A 28 2.77 -1.12 31.08
N THR A 29 2.35 -0.69 29.89
CA THR A 29 1.61 0.55 29.72
C THR A 29 0.14 0.25 29.41
N LEU A 30 -0.72 1.26 29.44
CA LEU A 30 -2.16 1.21 29.15
C LEU A 30 -2.52 0.41 27.85
N PHE A 31 -1.55 0.10 27.02
CA PHE A 31 -1.72 -0.58 25.73
C PHE A 31 -1.57 -2.11 25.77
N ASP A 32 -1.13 -2.68 26.89
CA ASP A 32 -1.00 -4.17 27.05
C ASP A 32 -2.35 -4.89 27.00
N ALA A 33 -3.46 -4.14 27.04
CA ALA A 33 -4.82 -4.68 26.99
C ALA A 33 -5.45 -4.62 25.58
N ILE A 34 -4.76 -4.05 24.58
CA ILE A 34 -5.32 -3.95 23.22
C ILE A 34 -5.05 -5.24 22.48
N ASP A 35 -6.09 -6.04 22.31
CA ASP A 35 -6.02 -7.25 21.49
C ASP A 35 -6.04 -6.89 19.99
N LEU A 36 -4.91 -7.14 19.33
CA LEU A 36 -4.73 -6.98 17.89
C LEU A 36 -4.91 -8.28 17.10
N THR A 37 -5.17 -9.40 17.80
CA THR A 37 -5.24 -10.75 17.22
C THR A 37 -6.66 -11.18 16.86
N GLY A 38 -7.65 -10.31 17.08
CA GLY A 38 -9.06 -10.58 16.80
C GLY A 38 -9.34 -11.02 15.36
N GLU A 39 -10.32 -11.89 15.17
CA GLU A 39 -10.69 -12.51 13.89
C GLU A 39 -11.08 -11.52 12.78
N SER A 40 -11.44 -10.28 13.14
CA SER A 40 -11.96 -9.28 12.19
C SER A 40 -10.91 -8.68 11.25
N GLY A 41 -9.64 -8.95 11.44
CA GLY A 41 -8.55 -8.39 10.62
C GLY A 41 -8.35 -6.88 10.76
N ILE A 42 -7.21 -6.38 10.27
CA ILE A 42 -6.74 -4.99 10.49
C ILE A 42 -7.67 -3.90 9.93
N LEU A 43 -8.44 -4.20 8.88
CA LEU A 43 -9.36 -3.24 8.28
C LEU A 43 -10.54 -2.92 9.19
N PHE A 44 -10.95 -3.89 10.00
CA PHE A 44 -12.11 -3.80 10.90
C PHE A 44 -11.74 -3.45 12.34
N TRP A 45 -10.47 -3.21 12.63
CA TRP A 45 -10.03 -2.72 13.94
C TRP A 45 -10.81 -1.47 14.36
N ASN A 46 -11.11 -1.37 15.66
CA ASN A 46 -11.66 -0.16 16.23
C ASN A 46 -10.62 0.98 16.25
N THR A 47 -11.02 2.17 16.71
CA THR A 47 -10.15 3.35 16.69
C THR A 47 -8.87 3.16 17.52
N GLU A 48 -8.97 2.56 18.70
CA GLU A 48 -7.82 2.34 19.60
C GLU A 48 -6.86 1.32 19.00
N GLN A 49 -7.39 0.21 18.49
CA GLN A 49 -6.60 -0.80 17.78
C GLN A 49 -5.87 -0.20 16.57
N LYS A 50 -6.52 0.67 15.79
CA LYS A 50 -5.90 1.35 14.64
C LYS A 50 -4.77 2.29 15.06
N ILE A 51 -5.00 3.11 16.09
CA ILE A 51 -3.98 4.05 16.58
C ILE A 51 -2.75 3.31 17.10
N TYR A 52 -2.97 2.23 17.84
CA TYR A 52 -1.91 1.44 18.42
C TYR A 52 -1.23 0.49 17.41
N GLY A 53 -2.02 -0.20 16.58
CA GLY A 53 -1.56 -1.28 15.73
C GLY A 53 -0.92 -0.81 14.42
N PHE A 54 -1.41 0.26 13.78
CA PHE A 54 -0.88 0.69 12.47
C PHE A 54 0.61 1.05 12.48
N PRO A 55 1.18 1.65 13.54
CA PRO A 55 2.62 1.82 13.65
C PRO A 55 3.40 0.52 13.94
N ARG A 56 2.73 -0.55 14.35
CA ARG A 56 3.34 -1.79 14.87
C ARG A 56 3.11 -3.03 14.01
N LEU A 57 2.75 -2.88 12.75
CA LEU A 57 2.48 -4.05 11.90
C LEU A 57 3.67 -4.99 11.77
N ALA A 58 4.90 -4.47 11.88
CA ALA A 58 6.10 -5.31 11.88
C ALA A 58 6.23 -6.24 13.10
N GLU A 59 5.48 -5.98 14.17
CA GLU A 59 5.41 -6.86 15.35
C GLU A 59 4.39 -7.99 15.14
N LEU A 60 3.43 -7.81 14.24
CA LEU A 60 2.33 -8.74 13.99
C LEU A 60 2.56 -9.61 12.76
N TYR A 61 3.28 -9.10 11.76
CA TYR A 61 3.49 -9.76 10.48
C TYR A 61 4.97 -9.81 10.12
N PRO A 62 5.42 -10.88 9.44
CA PRO A 62 6.75 -10.91 8.86
C PRO A 62 6.95 -9.73 7.91
N THR A 63 8.00 -8.96 8.12
CA THR A 63 8.33 -7.81 7.28
C THR A 63 9.78 -7.86 6.84
N ARG A 64 10.07 -7.22 5.71
CA ARG A 64 11.42 -6.98 5.23
C ARG A 64 11.65 -5.46 5.19
N ALA A 65 12.75 -5.02 5.79
CA ALA A 65 13.17 -3.63 5.66
C ALA A 65 13.75 -3.40 4.26
N ILE A 66 13.29 -2.33 3.61
CA ILE A 66 13.87 -1.83 2.38
C ILE A 66 14.75 -0.64 2.77
N GLY A 67 16.02 -0.67 2.39
CA GLY A 67 16.96 0.43 2.65
C GLY A 67 16.55 1.70 1.92
N GLY A 68 16.84 2.87 2.49
CA GLY A 68 16.69 4.13 1.78
C GLY A 68 17.90 4.40 0.89
N HIS A 69 17.73 5.24 -0.14
CA HIS A 69 18.82 5.70 -1.00
C HIS A 69 19.92 6.36 -0.17
N GLN A 70 21.20 6.12 -0.51
CA GLN A 70 22.35 6.66 0.22
C GLN A 70 22.38 8.20 0.27
N THR A 71 21.75 8.85 -0.70
CA THR A 71 21.63 10.30 -0.79
C THR A 71 20.16 10.70 -0.85
N PRO A 72 19.43 10.73 0.28
CA PRO A 72 18.02 11.10 0.28
C PRO A 72 17.84 12.56 -0.18
N LEU A 73 16.78 12.79 -0.94
CA LEU A 73 16.40 14.13 -1.37
C LEU A 73 16.16 15.01 -0.12
N GLN A 74 16.89 16.11 -0.05
CA GLN A 74 16.70 17.09 1.02
C GLN A 74 15.61 18.08 0.61
N LEU A 75 14.54 18.11 1.36
CA LEU A 75 13.46 19.07 1.19
C LEU A 75 13.63 20.19 2.22
N PRO A 76 13.90 21.43 1.81
CA PRO A 76 14.02 22.53 2.75
C PRO A 76 12.67 22.78 3.45
N GLN A 77 12.73 22.96 4.76
CA GLN A 77 11.58 23.37 5.54
C GLN A 77 11.43 24.89 5.44
N LYS A 78 10.36 25.32 4.80
CA LYS A 78 9.86 26.69 4.85
C LYS A 78 8.41 26.67 5.34
N LEU A 79 8.28 26.38 6.62
CA LEU A 79 6.98 26.40 7.29
C LEU A 79 6.38 27.79 7.08
N SER A 80 5.42 27.87 6.19
CA SER A 80 4.70 29.11 5.92
C SER A 80 3.43 29.12 6.74
N GLY A 81 2.94 30.29 7.08
CA GLY A 81 1.79 30.56 7.96
C GLY A 81 0.46 29.86 7.62
N LEU A 82 0.52 28.62 7.12
CA LEU A 82 -0.64 27.74 7.00
C LEU A 82 -1.22 27.37 8.38
N ASP A 83 -0.59 27.80 9.47
CA ASP A 83 -1.15 27.76 10.81
C ASP A 83 -2.48 28.52 10.91
N HIS A 84 -2.65 29.54 10.07
CA HIS A 84 -3.89 30.32 9.96
C HIS A 84 -4.80 29.87 8.80
N PHE A 85 -4.42 28.81 8.07
CA PHE A 85 -5.24 28.29 6.99
C PHE A 85 -6.55 27.74 7.54
N THR A 86 -7.65 28.20 6.94
CA THR A 86 -8.99 27.71 7.23
C THR A 86 -9.73 27.37 5.95
N TYR A 87 -10.70 26.48 6.05
CA TYR A 87 -11.64 26.19 4.98
C TYR A 87 -13.04 25.96 5.54
N ASP A 88 -14.05 26.22 4.73
CA ASP A 88 -15.45 26.03 5.10
C ASP A 88 -16.01 24.78 4.41
N LEU A 89 -16.66 23.94 5.22
CA LEU A 89 -17.35 22.76 4.75
C LEU A 89 -18.64 22.53 5.56
N GLY A 90 -19.77 22.42 4.88
CA GLY A 90 -21.06 22.17 5.52
C GLY A 90 -21.45 23.25 6.54
N GLY A 91 -21.12 24.52 6.28
CA GLY A 91 -21.41 25.64 7.17
C GLY A 91 -20.53 25.72 8.42
N ARG A 92 -19.42 24.98 8.47
CA ARG A 92 -18.42 24.98 9.55
C ARG A 92 -17.06 25.37 9.01
N THR A 93 -16.35 26.22 9.74
CA THR A 93 -14.95 26.58 9.46
C THR A 93 -14.02 25.60 10.16
N TYR A 94 -13.07 25.06 9.42
CA TYR A 94 -12.05 24.14 9.90
C TYR A 94 -10.67 24.79 9.81
N THR A 95 -9.86 24.57 10.82
CA THR A 95 -8.41 24.79 10.82
C THR A 95 -7.70 23.49 10.51
N VAL A 96 -6.39 23.53 10.21
CA VAL A 96 -5.56 22.31 10.05
C VAL A 96 -5.70 21.42 11.28
N ASP A 97 -5.61 21.97 12.49
CA ASP A 97 -5.70 21.17 13.71
C ASP A 97 -7.09 20.58 13.94
N SER A 98 -8.17 21.34 13.66
CA SER A 98 -9.52 20.79 13.77
C SER A 98 -9.79 19.70 12.73
N HIS A 99 -9.23 19.84 11.53
CA HIS A 99 -9.27 18.81 10.49
C HIS A 99 -8.55 17.54 10.98
N MET A 100 -7.30 17.65 11.42
CA MET A 100 -6.54 16.51 11.90
C MET A 100 -7.23 15.77 13.03
N ARG A 101 -7.82 16.49 13.99
CA ARG A 101 -8.60 15.88 15.07
C ARG A 101 -9.85 15.18 14.58
N SER A 102 -10.65 15.84 13.73
CA SER A 102 -11.93 15.28 13.25
C SER A 102 -11.72 14.08 12.33
N GLN A 103 -10.65 14.08 11.52
CA GLN A 103 -10.31 13.01 10.61
C GLN A 103 -9.37 11.96 11.22
N ARG A 104 -9.00 12.10 12.49
CA ARG A 104 -8.04 11.21 13.16
C ARG A 104 -6.75 11.03 12.35
N THR A 105 -6.18 12.13 11.89
CA THR A 105 -4.99 12.17 11.06
C THR A 105 -3.74 11.98 11.91
N ALA A 106 -2.96 10.95 11.63
CA ALA A 106 -1.72 10.65 12.35
C ALA A 106 -0.54 11.52 11.88
N GLY A 107 -0.48 11.83 10.59
CA GLY A 107 0.54 12.70 10.02
C GLY A 107 0.01 13.50 8.84
N LEU A 108 0.42 14.75 8.73
CA LEU A 108 0.11 15.63 7.60
C LEU A 108 1.39 16.30 7.12
N LEU A 109 1.75 16.05 5.87
CA LEU A 109 2.87 16.67 5.19
C LEU A 109 2.36 17.39 3.94
N VAL A 110 2.65 18.69 3.82
CA VAL A 110 2.36 19.47 2.62
C VAL A 110 3.67 19.97 2.02
N ILE A 111 3.93 19.59 0.79
CA ILE A 111 5.08 20.01 0.00
C ILE A 111 4.57 20.89 -1.15
N HIS A 112 5.17 22.05 -1.32
CA HIS A 112 4.88 22.95 -2.42
C HIS A 112 6.17 23.53 -3.00
N ASN A 113 6.36 23.36 -4.31
CA ASN A 113 7.58 23.78 -5.01
C ASN A 113 8.87 23.22 -4.41
N GLY A 114 8.85 21.93 -3.99
CA GLY A 114 10.01 21.28 -3.39
C GLY A 114 10.32 21.70 -1.95
N GLU A 115 9.45 22.46 -1.30
CA GLU A 115 9.63 22.94 0.06
C GLU A 115 8.53 22.39 0.96
N ILE A 116 8.89 21.97 2.19
CA ILE A 116 7.93 21.55 3.21
C ILE A 116 7.24 22.80 3.77
N LYS A 117 5.94 22.88 3.60
CA LYS A 117 5.09 23.98 4.09
C LYS A 117 4.36 23.66 5.38
N VAL A 118 3.94 22.40 5.54
CA VAL A 118 3.32 21.87 6.75
C VAL A 118 3.92 20.50 7.03
N GLU A 119 4.27 20.27 8.29
CA GLU A 119 4.60 18.96 8.82
C GLU A 119 4.03 18.89 10.24
N ARG A 120 3.00 18.06 10.43
CA ARG A 120 2.31 17.92 11.71
C ARG A 120 1.97 16.48 12.00
N TYR A 121 1.96 16.15 13.28
CA TYR A 121 1.66 14.82 13.78
C TYR A 121 0.55 14.86 14.81
N GLY A 122 -0.32 13.86 14.78
CA GLY A 122 -1.41 13.63 15.74
C GLY A 122 -1.37 12.18 16.23
N LEU A 123 -2.34 11.81 17.09
CA LEU A 123 -2.52 10.43 17.56
C LEU A 123 -1.23 9.80 18.15
N GLN A 124 -0.41 10.60 18.83
CA GLN A 124 0.89 10.18 19.39
C GLN A 124 1.91 9.71 18.32
N HIS A 125 1.64 9.96 17.04
CA HIS A 125 2.55 9.66 15.96
C HIS A 125 3.67 10.72 15.86
N HIS A 126 4.78 10.38 15.21
CA HIS A 126 5.93 11.28 15.01
C HIS A 126 6.70 10.91 13.72
N ALA A 127 7.62 11.78 13.30
CA ALA A 127 8.33 11.68 12.02
C ALA A 127 9.06 10.35 11.80
N ASP A 128 9.59 9.75 12.86
CA ASP A 128 10.37 8.50 12.79
C ASP A 128 9.52 7.24 13.02
N ALA A 129 8.24 7.38 13.35
CA ALA A 129 7.37 6.25 13.57
C ALA A 129 6.93 5.64 12.21
N PRO A 130 6.95 4.32 12.06
CA PRO A 130 6.37 3.66 10.90
C PRO A 130 4.85 3.85 10.88
N TRP A 131 4.26 3.72 9.70
CA TRP A 131 2.81 3.71 9.53
C TRP A 131 2.44 2.79 8.38
N VAL A 132 1.33 2.06 8.53
CA VAL A 132 0.86 1.19 7.46
C VAL A 132 0.44 2.01 6.25
N SER A 133 0.95 1.63 5.07
CA SER A 133 0.67 2.32 3.81
C SER A 133 -0.65 1.88 3.16
N PHE A 134 -1.18 0.71 3.54
CA PHE A 134 -2.29 0.09 2.82
C PHE A 134 -2.11 0.21 1.31
N SER A 135 -3.17 0.59 0.60
CA SER A 135 -3.17 0.67 -0.86
C SER A 135 -2.31 1.79 -1.47
N VAL A 136 -1.71 2.67 -0.67
CA VAL A 136 -0.65 3.57 -1.18
C VAL A 136 0.53 2.76 -1.76
N THR A 137 0.76 1.54 -1.25
CA THR A 137 1.73 0.58 -1.83
C THR A 137 1.51 0.33 -3.32
N LYS A 138 0.27 0.37 -3.81
CA LYS A 138 -0.03 0.20 -5.23
C LYS A 138 0.63 1.28 -6.10
N SER A 139 0.71 2.50 -5.59
CA SER A 139 1.43 3.60 -6.26
C SER A 139 2.94 3.35 -6.29
N VAL A 140 3.51 2.79 -5.22
CA VAL A 140 4.92 2.40 -5.20
C VAL A 140 5.19 1.30 -6.23
N VAL A 141 4.34 0.27 -6.29
CA VAL A 141 4.42 -0.78 -7.32
C VAL A 141 4.40 -0.16 -8.72
N SER A 142 3.51 0.77 -8.99
CA SER A 142 3.41 1.46 -10.27
C SER A 142 4.69 2.26 -10.60
N MET A 143 5.34 2.88 -9.61
CA MET A 143 6.63 3.58 -9.81
C MET A 143 7.75 2.61 -10.19
N LEU A 144 7.77 1.40 -9.64
CA LEU A 144 8.77 0.37 -9.97
C LEU A 144 8.66 -0.08 -11.44
N PHE A 145 7.48 -0.04 -12.04
CA PHE A 145 7.36 -0.25 -13.50
C PHE A 145 8.08 0.83 -14.29
N GLY A 146 8.07 2.08 -13.82
CA GLY A 146 8.83 3.16 -14.43
C GLY A 146 10.34 2.91 -14.38
N ALA A 147 10.86 2.38 -13.28
CA ALA A 147 12.25 1.96 -13.15
C ALA A 147 12.57 0.79 -14.10
N ALA A 148 11.77 -0.28 -14.06
CA ALA A 148 11.96 -1.47 -14.89
C ALA A 148 11.92 -1.15 -16.40
N LEU A 149 11.06 -0.22 -16.83
CA LEU A 149 11.05 0.29 -18.20
C LEU A 149 12.34 1.03 -18.55
N LYS A 150 12.80 1.91 -17.65
CA LYS A 150 14.03 2.69 -17.85
C LYS A 150 15.26 1.80 -17.94
N ASP A 151 15.30 0.73 -17.14
CA ASP A 151 16.41 -0.20 -17.07
C ASP A 151 16.35 -1.27 -18.18
N GLY A 152 15.21 -1.37 -18.90
CA GLY A 152 15.00 -2.29 -20.01
C GLY A 152 14.54 -3.70 -19.60
N ASP A 153 14.20 -3.90 -18.34
CA ASP A 153 13.66 -5.18 -17.82
C ASP A 153 12.23 -5.43 -18.30
N ILE A 154 11.49 -4.37 -18.59
CA ILE A 154 10.18 -4.38 -19.24
C ILE A 154 10.29 -3.57 -20.53
N THR A 155 9.79 -4.14 -21.64
CA THR A 155 9.88 -3.49 -22.94
C THR A 155 8.82 -2.41 -23.14
N SER A 156 7.59 -2.71 -22.73
CA SER A 156 6.45 -1.78 -22.88
C SER A 156 5.38 -2.03 -21.82
N ILE A 157 4.71 -0.98 -21.38
CA ILE A 157 3.49 -1.14 -20.56
C ILE A 157 2.28 -1.60 -21.37
N ASP A 158 2.38 -1.57 -22.68
CA ASP A 158 1.35 -2.10 -23.59
C ASP A 158 1.52 -3.60 -23.86
N ASP A 159 2.62 -4.24 -23.37
CA ASP A 159 2.82 -5.68 -23.47
C ASP A 159 1.69 -6.43 -22.71
N PRO A 160 1.17 -7.54 -23.27
CA PRO A 160 0.18 -8.36 -22.58
C PRO A 160 0.82 -9.03 -21.36
N ILE A 161 0.06 -9.11 -20.28
CA ILE A 161 0.56 -9.73 -19.03
C ILE A 161 0.90 -11.22 -19.20
N SER A 162 0.26 -11.88 -20.16
CA SER A 162 0.50 -13.30 -20.49
C SER A 162 1.92 -13.57 -21.00
N ASP A 163 2.63 -12.56 -21.49
CA ASP A 163 4.04 -12.71 -21.92
C ASP A 163 4.96 -12.91 -20.72
N TYR A 164 4.61 -12.32 -19.57
CA TYR A 164 5.34 -12.45 -18.32
C TYR A 164 4.81 -13.60 -17.44
N LEU A 165 3.50 -13.81 -17.46
CA LEU A 165 2.79 -14.77 -16.61
C LEU A 165 1.94 -15.72 -17.48
N PRO A 166 2.51 -16.82 -18.00
CA PRO A 166 1.81 -17.75 -18.90
C PRO A 166 0.55 -18.40 -18.32
N VAL A 167 0.38 -18.39 -17.00
CA VAL A 167 -0.86 -18.87 -16.33
C VAL A 167 -2.13 -18.14 -16.83
N PHE A 168 -1.97 -16.95 -17.39
CA PHE A 168 -3.09 -16.17 -17.94
C PHE A 168 -3.35 -16.40 -19.44
N LEU A 169 -2.56 -17.24 -20.13
CA LEU A 169 -2.84 -17.64 -21.50
C LEU A 169 -4.17 -18.39 -21.59
N GLY A 170 -5.01 -18.01 -22.56
CA GLY A 170 -6.35 -18.60 -22.76
C GLY A 170 -7.38 -18.17 -21.71
N SER A 171 -7.02 -17.29 -20.77
CA SER A 171 -7.92 -16.72 -19.77
C SER A 171 -8.49 -15.37 -20.22
N PRO A 172 -9.49 -14.82 -19.51
CA PRO A 172 -9.95 -13.45 -19.70
C PRO A 172 -8.88 -12.37 -19.56
N TYR A 173 -7.71 -12.69 -19.04
CA TYR A 173 -6.56 -11.78 -18.92
C TYR A 173 -5.55 -11.89 -20.08
N THR A 174 -5.76 -12.78 -21.06
CA THR A 174 -4.77 -13.07 -22.14
C THR A 174 -4.31 -11.83 -22.90
N ASP A 175 -5.22 -10.93 -23.24
CA ASP A 175 -5.01 -9.71 -24.02
C ASP A 175 -4.95 -8.44 -23.18
N VAL A 176 -4.90 -8.59 -21.85
CA VAL A 176 -4.81 -7.46 -20.91
C VAL A 176 -3.38 -7.00 -20.83
N SER A 177 -3.12 -5.72 -21.08
CA SER A 177 -1.78 -5.14 -20.99
C SER A 177 -1.39 -4.82 -19.55
N ILE A 178 -0.08 -4.67 -19.31
CA ILE A 178 0.47 -4.14 -18.06
C ILE A 178 -0.21 -2.82 -17.69
N LYS A 179 -0.39 -1.92 -18.68
CA LYS A 179 -1.08 -0.64 -18.50
C LYS A 179 -2.51 -0.82 -17.97
N ASN A 180 -3.25 -1.77 -18.52
CA ASN A 180 -4.63 -2.02 -18.08
C ASN A 180 -4.68 -2.54 -16.63
N ILE A 181 -3.70 -3.39 -16.24
CA ILE A 181 -3.55 -3.84 -14.85
C ILE A 181 -3.24 -2.67 -13.92
N LEU A 182 -2.27 -1.83 -14.26
CA LEU A 182 -1.90 -0.67 -13.46
C LEU A 182 -3.03 0.35 -13.34
N GLN A 183 -3.89 0.42 -14.34
CA GLN A 183 -5.08 1.27 -14.35
C GLN A 183 -6.33 0.60 -13.76
N MET A 184 -6.23 -0.66 -13.32
CA MET A 184 -7.38 -1.45 -12.83
C MET A 184 -8.54 -1.42 -13.82
N SER A 185 -8.22 -1.70 -15.08
CA SER A 185 -9.16 -1.61 -16.20
C SER A 185 -9.10 -2.82 -17.12
N SER A 186 -8.83 -4.00 -16.57
CA SER A 186 -8.76 -5.27 -17.35
C SER A 186 -10.06 -5.64 -18.05
N GLY A 187 -11.20 -5.18 -17.52
CA GLY A 187 -12.51 -5.61 -17.96
C GLY A 187 -12.91 -7.00 -17.43
N VAL A 188 -12.15 -7.55 -16.47
CA VAL A 188 -12.49 -8.80 -15.75
C VAL A 188 -13.33 -8.45 -14.52
N ALA A 189 -14.35 -9.28 -14.24
CA ALA A 189 -15.23 -9.08 -13.09
C ALA A 189 -14.44 -9.16 -11.77
N TRP A 190 -14.75 -8.25 -10.86
CA TRP A 190 -14.14 -8.22 -9.54
C TRP A 190 -15.02 -7.49 -8.54
N ASN A 191 -15.17 -8.07 -7.35
CA ASN A 191 -15.80 -7.46 -6.18
C ASN A 191 -14.75 -7.26 -5.09
N GLU A 192 -14.48 -6.00 -4.72
CA GLU A 192 -13.50 -5.62 -3.68
C GLU A 192 -14.15 -5.37 -2.31
N ASP A 193 -15.42 -5.73 -2.11
CA ASP A 193 -16.09 -5.50 -0.83
C ASP A 193 -15.55 -6.44 0.25
N TYR A 194 -14.75 -5.92 1.16
CA TYR A 194 -14.17 -6.67 2.27
C TYR A 194 -15.20 -7.09 3.33
N ALA A 195 -16.40 -6.51 3.33
CA ALA A 195 -17.49 -6.88 4.23
C ALA A 195 -18.42 -7.96 3.65
N ASP A 196 -18.32 -8.23 2.36
CA ASP A 196 -19.06 -9.28 1.67
C ASP A 196 -18.27 -10.59 1.68
N PRO A 197 -18.75 -11.64 2.41
CA PRO A 197 -18.04 -12.92 2.48
C PRO A 197 -17.94 -13.63 1.12
N ASP A 198 -18.78 -13.29 0.15
CA ASP A 198 -18.79 -13.86 -1.20
C ASP A 198 -17.96 -13.05 -2.19
N SER A 199 -17.34 -11.94 -1.76
CA SER A 199 -16.53 -11.09 -2.62
C SER A 199 -15.25 -11.77 -3.10
N ASN A 200 -14.74 -11.31 -4.24
CA ASN A 200 -13.51 -11.84 -4.81
C ASN A 200 -12.29 -11.57 -3.90
N ILE A 201 -12.23 -10.39 -3.27
CA ILE A 201 -11.10 -10.05 -2.40
C ILE A 201 -11.03 -10.93 -1.15
N VAL A 202 -12.17 -11.27 -0.55
CA VAL A 202 -12.23 -12.15 0.64
C VAL A 202 -11.90 -13.60 0.27
N ASN A 203 -12.31 -14.03 -0.92
CA ASN A 203 -12.11 -15.40 -1.41
C ASN A 203 -10.82 -15.59 -2.25
N LEU A 204 -10.02 -14.53 -2.44
CA LEU A 204 -8.75 -14.64 -3.14
C LEU A 204 -7.77 -15.49 -2.33
N PRO A 205 -7.28 -16.63 -2.86
CA PRO A 205 -6.26 -17.41 -2.19
C PRO A 205 -4.98 -16.60 -1.92
N ALA A 206 -4.41 -16.75 -0.72
CA ALA A 206 -3.20 -16.05 -0.33
C ALA A 206 -1.94 -16.53 -1.10
N GLU A 207 -1.91 -17.80 -1.45
CA GLU A 207 -0.85 -18.39 -2.25
C GLU A 207 -0.89 -17.85 -3.68
N GLN A 208 0.23 -17.35 -4.18
CA GLN A 208 0.29 -16.66 -5.49
C GLN A 208 -0.26 -17.49 -6.63
N GLU A 209 0.16 -18.77 -6.74
CA GLU A 209 -0.29 -19.65 -7.85
C GLU A 209 -1.78 -19.94 -7.78
N ALA A 210 -2.29 -20.22 -6.59
CA ALA A 210 -3.71 -20.46 -6.35
C ALA A 210 -4.53 -19.19 -6.62
N GLY A 211 -4.03 -18.02 -6.21
CA GLY A 211 -4.64 -16.72 -6.48
C GLY A 211 -4.73 -16.43 -7.98
N PHE A 212 -3.68 -16.69 -8.75
CA PHE A 212 -3.69 -16.50 -10.19
C PHE A 212 -4.62 -17.50 -10.90
N ALA A 213 -4.62 -18.77 -10.44
CA ALA A 213 -5.56 -19.78 -10.94
C ALA A 213 -7.02 -19.42 -10.63
N TYR A 214 -7.28 -18.76 -9.50
CA TYR A 214 -8.60 -18.20 -9.19
C TYR A 214 -8.94 -17.06 -10.15
N MET A 215 -8.07 -16.06 -10.28
CA MET A 215 -8.30 -14.88 -11.12
C MET A 215 -8.45 -15.24 -12.59
N SER A 216 -7.70 -16.22 -13.11
CA SER A 216 -7.79 -16.67 -14.51
C SER A 216 -9.15 -17.24 -14.90
N LYS A 217 -9.99 -17.61 -13.93
CA LYS A 217 -11.34 -18.17 -14.15
C LYS A 217 -12.44 -17.12 -14.04
N LEU A 218 -12.14 -15.91 -13.59
CA LEU A 218 -13.14 -14.85 -13.46
C LEU A 218 -13.63 -14.41 -14.84
N PRO A 219 -14.94 -14.13 -15.00
CA PRO A 219 -15.49 -13.81 -16.30
C PRO A 219 -15.05 -12.43 -16.79
N ARG A 220 -14.85 -12.29 -18.10
CA ARG A 220 -14.72 -10.98 -18.73
C ARG A 220 -16.09 -10.35 -18.86
N VAL A 221 -16.21 -9.11 -18.37
CA VAL A 221 -17.45 -8.31 -18.39
C VAL A 221 -17.31 -7.04 -19.23
N GLY A 222 -16.12 -6.73 -19.71
CA GLY A 222 -15.87 -5.56 -20.54
C GLY A 222 -14.55 -5.65 -21.32
N ASN A 223 -14.34 -4.69 -22.23
CA ASN A 223 -13.07 -4.60 -22.95
C ASN A 223 -12.01 -3.93 -22.08
N PRO A 224 -10.72 -4.38 -22.16
CA PRO A 224 -9.61 -3.77 -21.45
C PRO A 224 -9.50 -2.27 -21.74
N GLY A 225 -9.13 -1.49 -20.74
CA GLY A 225 -8.91 -0.05 -20.84
C GLY A 225 -10.19 0.80 -20.92
N LYS A 226 -11.38 0.24 -20.72
CA LYS A 226 -12.65 0.98 -20.88
C LYS A 226 -13.29 1.38 -19.57
N VAL A 227 -13.22 0.54 -18.55
CA VAL A 227 -13.89 0.79 -17.27
C VAL A 227 -12.90 0.54 -16.14
N PHE A 228 -12.76 1.51 -15.26
CA PHE A 228 -12.03 1.34 -14.00
C PHE A 228 -12.87 0.49 -13.05
N ASN A 229 -12.25 -0.55 -12.49
CA ASN A 229 -12.83 -1.36 -11.42
C ASN A 229 -11.72 -1.69 -10.42
N TYR A 230 -11.77 -1.09 -9.23
CA TYR A 230 -10.73 -1.27 -8.22
C TYR A 230 -10.51 -2.76 -7.90
N ASN A 231 -9.27 -3.23 -8.05
CA ASN A 231 -8.94 -4.66 -8.01
C ASN A 231 -7.56 -4.88 -7.39
N THR A 232 -7.53 -5.31 -6.12
CA THR A 232 -6.28 -5.65 -5.43
C THR A 232 -5.58 -6.86 -6.05
N GLY A 233 -6.32 -7.82 -6.60
CA GLY A 233 -5.75 -8.96 -7.32
C GLY A 233 -4.88 -8.53 -8.50
N GLU A 234 -5.27 -7.48 -9.23
CA GLU A 234 -4.47 -6.94 -10.33
C GLU A 234 -3.14 -6.34 -9.83
N THR A 235 -3.09 -5.79 -8.63
CA THR A 235 -1.82 -5.36 -8.04
C THR A 235 -0.91 -6.55 -7.72
N ASN A 236 -1.47 -7.69 -7.30
CA ASN A 236 -0.70 -8.92 -7.10
C ASN A 236 -0.10 -9.42 -8.44
N ILE A 237 -0.87 -9.35 -9.53
CA ILE A 237 -0.38 -9.64 -10.89
C ILE A 237 0.76 -8.68 -11.23
N ALA A 238 0.60 -7.38 -11.02
CA ALA A 238 1.62 -6.38 -11.27
C ALA A 238 2.93 -6.69 -10.50
N GLY A 239 2.83 -6.99 -9.21
CA GLY A 239 3.99 -7.38 -8.40
C GLY A 239 4.71 -8.63 -8.91
N ALA A 240 3.95 -9.62 -9.42
CA ALA A 240 4.53 -10.82 -9.99
C ALA A 240 5.23 -10.57 -11.33
N ILE A 241 4.68 -9.68 -12.18
CA ILE A 241 5.33 -9.26 -13.42
C ILE A 241 6.67 -8.59 -13.11
N LEU A 242 6.70 -7.64 -12.17
CA LEU A 242 7.94 -6.98 -11.74
C LEU A 242 8.96 -8.00 -11.26
N ARG A 243 8.56 -8.93 -10.38
CA ARG A 243 9.46 -9.98 -9.89
C ARG A 243 9.99 -10.85 -11.02
N LYS A 244 9.16 -11.15 -12.02
CA LYS A 244 9.57 -11.95 -13.18
C LYS A 244 10.55 -11.20 -14.09
N ALA A 245 10.35 -9.91 -14.28
CA ALA A 245 11.17 -9.06 -15.14
C ALA A 245 12.50 -8.69 -14.47
N VAL A 246 12.47 -8.18 -13.24
CA VAL A 246 13.64 -7.67 -12.50
C VAL A 246 14.42 -8.78 -11.79
N GLY A 247 13.75 -9.92 -11.49
CA GLY A 247 14.36 -11.04 -10.75
C GLY A 247 14.25 -10.89 -9.23
N GLU A 248 15.12 -11.59 -8.50
CA GLU A 248 15.05 -11.69 -7.04
C GLU A 248 15.44 -10.38 -6.30
N ASN A 249 16.06 -9.45 -7.01
CA ASN A 249 16.54 -8.18 -6.46
C ASN A 249 15.49 -7.06 -6.48
N LEU A 250 14.21 -7.39 -6.67
CA LEU A 250 13.13 -6.38 -6.71
C LEU A 250 13.11 -5.47 -5.48
N SER A 251 13.46 -5.99 -4.31
CA SER A 251 13.57 -5.17 -3.08
C SER A 251 14.74 -4.18 -3.12
N ASP A 252 15.80 -4.48 -3.87
CA ASP A 252 16.96 -3.61 -4.00
C ASP A 252 16.68 -2.49 -5.02
N CYS A 253 15.85 -2.78 -6.03
CA CYS A 253 15.33 -1.77 -6.95
C CYS A 253 14.37 -0.77 -6.28
N ALA A 254 13.76 -1.15 -5.16
CA ALA A 254 12.86 -0.30 -4.39
C ALA A 254 13.57 0.60 -3.36
N ALA A 255 14.87 0.40 -3.16
CA ALA A 255 15.73 1.16 -2.25
C ALA A 255 16.40 2.34 -2.96
#